data_92350e01c54c1b7263f840a715cdab7b
#
_entry.id   92350e01c54c1b7263f840a715cdab7b
#
_cell.length_a   1.000
_cell.length_b   1.000
_cell.length_c   1.000
_cell.angle_alpha   90.00
_cell.angle_beta   90.00
_cell.angle_gamma   90.00
#
_symmetry.space_group_name_H-M   'P 1'
#
loop_
_entity.id
_entity.type
_entity.pdbx_description
1 polymer ?
#
loop_
_entity_poly.entity_id
_entity_poly.type
_entity_poly.pdbx_seq_one_letter_code
_entity_poly.pdbx_strand_id
1 'polypeptide(L)'
;MFSESDFLEMLNTDISSMTPDLIRLRRDFHHFPEPGWCEVRTTSIIAKYLTDLGYQVLTGPDVCAADARMGLPSEEVLESHYQRALSQGAIPEYAAPTRGGFTGVIGTLHLGAGPVIALRFDIDALPIKEDESADHFPYKEGFSSQNWGFMHACGHDGHTAVGLTVARILSERKEMFSGTVRLIFQPAEEGVRGARSVAEHGHLNDVDYLIGSHIFPYSTPGEQIGVSVGPTLATTKLNVTFSGLSSHAALPEKGHNAMLAMASAILNLHAIPRHSDGPSQINVGTAHAGSGRNVICDHAELELEVRGCSTEVNHYMEAYATQILQAAAAMHSCTCQIETVGSAPSVMNDSDMIQLLLDTAASLKLTMRTPDPTASFSEDFSYLSEAVQAHGGKSLFFYTLTHTAAPGHNPDFDFDESALSTAVQMFCMLVYRLFHR
;
A
#
# COMPACT_ATOMS: atom_id res chain seq x y z
N MET A 1 0.55 38.94 4.55
CA MET A 1 0.42 37.53 4.97
C MET A 1 -1.00 37.15 4.63
N PHE A 2 -1.23 36.15 3.79
CA PHE A 2 -2.58 35.68 3.45
C PHE A 2 -3.21 35.01 4.65
N SER A 3 -4.51 35.20 4.85
CA SER A 3 -5.25 34.50 5.91
C SER A 3 -5.60 33.06 5.49
N GLU A 4 -5.93 32.20 6.46
CA GLU A 4 -6.44 30.86 6.15
C GLU A 4 -7.72 30.90 5.28
N SER A 5 -8.56 31.91 5.47
CA SER A 5 -9.76 32.13 4.64
C SER A 5 -9.40 32.45 3.19
N ASP A 6 -8.38 33.31 2.95
CA ASP A 6 -7.93 33.64 1.60
C ASP A 6 -7.36 32.39 0.90
N PHE A 7 -6.57 31.58 1.62
CA PHE A 7 -6.04 30.33 1.10
C PHE A 7 -7.18 29.35 0.74
N LEU A 8 -8.17 29.19 1.60
CA LEU A 8 -9.30 28.28 1.37
C LEU A 8 -10.12 28.70 0.14
N GLU A 9 -10.36 30.00 -0.06
CA GLU A 9 -11.07 30.50 -1.25
C GLU A 9 -10.30 30.20 -2.55
N MET A 10 -8.99 30.47 -2.55
CA MET A 10 -8.11 30.11 -3.67
C MET A 10 -8.07 28.60 -3.92
N LEU A 11 -7.90 27.80 -2.86
CA LEU A 11 -7.86 26.37 -2.94
C LEU A 11 -9.14 25.79 -3.56
N ASN A 12 -10.30 26.27 -3.15
CA ASN A 12 -11.58 25.83 -3.73
C ASN A 12 -11.70 26.16 -5.22
N THR A 13 -11.18 27.34 -5.62
CA THR A 13 -11.14 27.75 -7.03
C THR A 13 -10.21 26.85 -7.84
N ASP A 14 -9.00 26.59 -7.31
CA ASP A 14 -8.01 25.73 -7.95
C ASP A 14 -8.54 24.29 -8.11
N ILE A 15 -9.08 23.70 -7.04
CA ILE A 15 -9.67 22.35 -7.07
C ILE A 15 -10.79 22.29 -8.13
N SER A 16 -11.71 23.25 -8.13
CA SER A 16 -12.81 23.28 -9.09
C SER A 16 -12.31 23.33 -10.54
N SER A 17 -11.26 24.09 -10.80
CA SER A 17 -10.65 24.17 -12.14
C SER A 17 -9.88 22.92 -12.54
N MET A 18 -9.29 22.19 -11.58
CA MET A 18 -8.46 21.02 -11.79
C MET A 18 -9.25 19.70 -11.72
N THR A 19 -10.49 19.70 -11.23
CA THR A 19 -11.32 18.48 -11.10
C THR A 19 -11.42 17.67 -12.40
N PRO A 20 -11.59 18.26 -13.60
CA PRO A 20 -11.59 17.46 -14.83
C PRO A 20 -10.27 16.74 -15.09
N ASP A 21 -9.12 17.38 -14.80
CA ASP A 21 -7.81 16.76 -14.94
C ASP A 21 -7.57 15.70 -13.87
N LEU A 22 -8.00 15.92 -12.63
CA LEU A 22 -7.94 14.98 -11.54
C LEU A 22 -8.67 13.66 -11.89
N ILE A 23 -9.90 13.76 -12.39
CA ILE A 23 -10.69 12.61 -12.84
C ILE A 23 -10.01 11.92 -14.03
N ARG A 24 -9.51 12.69 -15.01
CA ARG A 24 -8.79 12.14 -16.16
C ARG A 24 -7.53 11.38 -15.74
N LEU A 25 -6.75 11.88 -14.80
CA LEU A 25 -5.57 11.20 -14.25
C LEU A 25 -5.97 9.89 -13.56
N ARG A 26 -6.98 9.91 -12.68
CA ARG A 26 -7.51 8.71 -12.02
C ARG A 26 -7.90 7.65 -13.05
N ARG A 27 -8.67 8.00 -14.06
CA ARG A 27 -9.16 7.10 -15.09
C ARG A 27 -8.05 6.57 -15.99
N ASP A 28 -6.99 7.36 -16.25
CA ASP A 28 -5.81 6.89 -16.99
C ASP A 28 -5.01 5.84 -16.22
N PHE A 29 -4.79 6.03 -14.91
CA PHE A 29 -4.15 5.02 -14.07
C PHE A 29 -5.03 3.77 -13.93
N HIS A 30 -6.34 3.92 -13.76
CA HIS A 30 -7.28 2.80 -13.70
C HIS A 30 -7.25 1.96 -14.99
N HIS A 31 -7.13 2.62 -16.14
CA HIS A 31 -7.11 1.97 -17.46
C HIS A 31 -5.84 1.15 -17.71
N PHE A 32 -4.72 1.50 -17.08
CA PHE A 32 -3.43 0.81 -17.19
C PHE A 32 -2.88 0.37 -15.84
N PRO A 33 -3.58 -0.51 -15.10
CA PRO A 33 -3.16 -0.92 -13.76
C PRO A 33 -1.89 -1.76 -13.80
N GLU A 34 -0.99 -1.52 -12.87
CA GLU A 34 0.28 -2.21 -12.74
C GLU A 34 0.42 -2.76 -11.31
N PRO A 35 0.70 -4.07 -11.13
CA PRO A 35 0.83 -4.67 -9.81
C PRO A 35 2.13 -4.26 -9.14
N GLY A 36 2.20 -4.45 -7.82
CA GLY A 36 3.35 -4.10 -6.99
C GLY A 36 4.69 -4.59 -7.52
N TRP A 37 5.70 -3.71 -7.51
CA TRP A 37 7.02 -3.82 -8.13
C TRP A 37 7.04 -3.77 -9.67
N CYS A 38 5.89 -3.60 -10.30
CA CYS A 38 5.74 -3.53 -11.75
C CYS A 38 5.15 -2.19 -12.22
N GLU A 39 5.06 -1.18 -11.37
CA GLU A 39 4.41 0.13 -11.61
C GLU A 39 5.32 1.05 -12.47
N VAL A 40 5.79 0.54 -13.60
CA VAL A 40 6.78 1.19 -14.48
C VAL A 40 6.18 2.39 -15.19
N ARG A 41 5.00 2.22 -15.85
CA ARG A 41 4.30 3.31 -16.53
C ARG A 41 3.87 4.38 -15.55
N THR A 42 3.24 3.96 -14.46
CA THR A 42 2.77 4.82 -13.37
C THR A 42 3.92 5.65 -12.81
N THR A 43 5.03 5.02 -12.42
CA THR A 43 6.26 5.68 -11.96
C THR A 43 6.77 6.70 -12.98
N SER A 44 6.83 6.34 -14.27
CA SER A 44 7.37 7.21 -15.31
C SER A 44 6.53 8.47 -15.54
N ILE A 45 5.20 8.33 -15.48
CA ILE A 45 4.25 9.44 -15.61
C ILE A 45 4.35 10.37 -14.40
N ILE A 46 4.37 9.82 -13.18
CA ILE A 46 4.51 10.60 -11.94
C ILE A 46 5.83 11.37 -11.94
N ALA A 47 6.94 10.71 -12.26
CA ALA A 47 8.26 11.34 -12.26
C ALA A 47 8.32 12.51 -13.27
N LYS A 48 7.82 12.32 -14.47
CA LYS A 48 7.73 13.39 -15.47
C LYS A 48 6.86 14.54 -14.99
N TYR A 49 5.67 14.24 -14.44
CA TYR A 49 4.73 15.26 -13.98
C TYR A 49 5.35 16.13 -12.86
N LEU A 50 6.00 15.50 -11.89
CA LEU A 50 6.68 16.21 -10.80
C LEU A 50 7.89 17.03 -11.30
N THR A 51 8.64 16.49 -12.26
CA THR A 51 9.76 17.23 -12.88
C THR A 51 9.27 18.48 -13.59
N ASP A 52 8.16 18.40 -14.33
CA ASP A 52 7.56 19.54 -15.02
C ASP A 52 7.07 20.62 -14.05
N LEU A 53 6.67 20.24 -12.83
CA LEU A 53 6.28 21.14 -11.75
C LEU A 53 7.46 21.71 -10.95
N GLY A 54 8.69 21.30 -11.27
CA GLY A 54 9.91 21.82 -10.63
C GLY A 54 10.29 21.14 -9.32
N TYR A 55 9.77 19.93 -9.02
CA TYR A 55 10.22 19.11 -7.91
C TYR A 55 11.60 18.50 -8.21
N GLN A 56 12.43 18.30 -7.18
CA GLN A 56 13.56 17.38 -7.25
C GLN A 56 13.03 15.96 -7.16
N VAL A 57 13.27 15.16 -8.20
CA VAL A 57 12.65 13.83 -8.35
C VAL A 57 13.70 12.74 -8.20
N LEU A 58 13.40 11.74 -7.35
CA LEU A 58 14.13 10.49 -7.22
C LEU A 58 13.27 9.35 -7.76
N THR A 59 13.91 8.41 -8.47
CA THR A 59 13.29 7.19 -9.03
C THR A 59 14.27 6.03 -8.96
N GLY A 60 13.77 4.83 -9.12
CA GLY A 60 14.64 3.66 -9.21
C GLY A 60 15.29 3.29 -7.88
N PRO A 61 16.56 2.83 -7.88
CA PRO A 61 17.29 2.45 -6.67
C PRO A 61 17.45 3.58 -5.64
N ASP A 62 17.28 4.84 -6.05
CA ASP A 62 17.35 5.98 -5.14
C ASP A 62 16.07 6.13 -4.29
N VAL A 63 15.01 5.36 -4.55
CA VAL A 63 13.76 5.38 -3.77
C VAL A 63 13.67 4.22 -2.81
N CYS A 64 14.07 3.01 -3.25
CA CYS A 64 13.85 1.76 -2.54
C CYS A 64 15.17 1.08 -2.18
N ALA A 65 15.36 0.73 -0.91
CA ALA A 65 16.46 -0.11 -0.46
C ALA A 65 16.30 -1.53 -1.03
N ALA A 66 17.28 -1.99 -1.80
CA ALA A 66 17.21 -3.25 -2.56
C ALA A 66 16.90 -4.47 -1.69
N ASP A 67 17.59 -4.59 -0.55
CA ASP A 67 17.51 -5.73 0.36
C ASP A 67 16.24 -5.74 1.24
N ALA A 68 15.50 -4.63 1.25
CA ALA A 68 14.28 -4.49 2.05
C ALA A 68 12.98 -4.68 1.25
N ARG A 69 13.09 -4.95 -0.06
CA ARG A 69 11.94 -5.23 -0.93
C ARG A 69 11.43 -6.66 -0.66
N MET A 70 10.16 -6.81 -0.33
CA MET A 70 9.52 -8.09 -0.04
C MET A 70 8.64 -8.55 -1.21
N GLY A 71 8.53 -9.87 -1.39
CA GLY A 71 7.64 -10.44 -2.39
C GLY A 71 7.93 -9.96 -3.81
N LEU A 72 9.20 -9.77 -4.16
CA LEU A 72 9.61 -9.33 -5.49
C LEU A 72 9.31 -10.43 -6.53
N PRO A 73 8.62 -10.09 -7.65
CA PRO A 73 8.42 -11.04 -8.74
C PRO A 73 9.74 -11.50 -9.37
N SER A 74 9.69 -12.63 -10.11
CA SER A 74 10.86 -13.09 -10.86
C SER A 74 11.31 -12.07 -11.91
N GLU A 75 12.59 -12.12 -12.28
CA GLU A 75 13.16 -11.22 -13.30
C GLU A 75 12.41 -11.29 -14.63
N GLU A 76 11.92 -12.48 -15.00
CA GLU A 76 11.12 -12.66 -16.23
C GLU A 76 9.78 -11.92 -16.16
N VAL A 77 9.10 -11.98 -15.01
CA VAL A 77 7.85 -11.26 -14.78
C VAL A 77 8.10 -9.75 -14.80
N LEU A 78 9.12 -9.26 -14.08
CA LEU A 78 9.48 -7.85 -14.04
C LEU A 78 9.80 -7.30 -15.44
N GLU A 79 10.59 -8.02 -16.24
CA GLU A 79 10.94 -7.59 -17.59
C GLU A 79 9.71 -7.62 -18.54
N SER A 80 8.83 -8.62 -18.41
CA SER A 80 7.59 -8.67 -19.17
C SER A 80 6.70 -7.45 -18.92
N HIS A 81 6.53 -7.07 -17.64
CA HIS A 81 5.77 -5.88 -17.27
C HIS A 81 6.45 -4.60 -17.73
N TYR A 82 7.77 -4.52 -17.65
CA TYR A 82 8.54 -3.39 -18.15
C TYR A 82 8.32 -3.17 -19.66
N GLN A 83 8.37 -4.23 -20.48
CA GLN A 83 8.12 -4.13 -21.92
C GLN A 83 6.66 -3.76 -22.22
N ARG A 84 5.69 -4.29 -21.46
CA ARG A 84 4.29 -3.90 -21.56
C ARG A 84 4.11 -2.42 -21.28
N ALA A 85 4.69 -1.91 -20.19
CA ALA A 85 4.62 -0.51 -19.82
C ALA A 85 5.12 0.43 -20.92
N LEU A 86 6.27 0.10 -21.54
CA LEU A 86 6.80 0.86 -22.69
C LEU A 86 5.82 0.88 -23.87
N SER A 87 5.16 -0.24 -24.17
CA SER A 87 4.18 -0.32 -25.25
C SER A 87 2.88 0.46 -24.96
N GLN A 88 2.61 0.74 -23.67
CA GLN A 88 1.44 1.47 -23.17
C GLN A 88 1.73 2.94 -22.85
N GLY A 89 2.87 3.47 -23.29
CA GLY A 89 3.19 4.88 -23.16
C GLY A 89 3.97 5.27 -21.91
N ALA A 90 4.65 4.32 -21.25
CA ALA A 90 5.67 4.67 -20.26
C ALA A 90 6.74 5.54 -20.92
N ILE A 91 7.21 6.55 -20.21
CA ILE A 91 8.19 7.53 -20.71
C ILE A 91 9.59 6.93 -20.55
N PRO A 92 10.32 6.57 -21.62
CA PRO A 92 11.53 5.75 -21.53
C PRO A 92 12.61 6.30 -20.59
N GLU A 93 12.81 7.60 -20.57
CA GLU A 93 13.78 8.28 -19.70
C GLU A 93 13.49 7.99 -18.20
N TYR A 94 12.24 8.09 -17.79
CA TYR A 94 11.80 7.87 -16.40
C TYR A 94 11.48 6.42 -16.09
N ALA A 95 11.23 5.60 -17.12
CA ALA A 95 11.02 4.16 -16.97
C ALA A 95 12.35 3.40 -16.78
N ALA A 96 13.43 3.84 -17.41
CA ALA A 96 14.72 3.13 -17.37
C ALA A 96 15.22 2.81 -15.95
N PRO A 97 15.14 3.71 -14.95
CA PRO A 97 15.59 3.43 -13.59
C PRO A 97 14.74 2.38 -12.86
N THR A 98 13.52 2.09 -13.32
CA THR A 98 12.59 1.15 -12.63
C THR A 98 12.89 -0.31 -12.90
N ARG A 99 13.84 -0.63 -13.82
CA ARG A 99 14.18 -2.03 -14.13
C ARG A 99 14.54 -2.81 -12.87
N GLY A 100 14.11 -4.08 -12.85
CA GLY A 100 14.31 -4.95 -11.69
C GLY A 100 13.38 -4.65 -10.51
N GLY A 101 12.25 -3.98 -10.77
CA GLY A 101 11.23 -3.70 -9.74
C GLY A 101 11.58 -2.54 -8.81
N PHE A 102 12.40 -1.59 -9.26
CA PHE A 102 12.68 -0.37 -8.53
C PHE A 102 11.68 0.74 -8.91
N THR A 103 10.42 0.52 -8.61
CA THR A 103 9.31 1.44 -8.89
C THR A 103 9.09 2.43 -7.73
N GLY A 104 8.18 3.39 -7.93
CA GLY A 104 7.93 4.47 -6.98
C GLY A 104 8.71 5.75 -7.27
N VAL A 105 8.26 6.85 -6.66
CA VAL A 105 8.82 8.19 -6.88
C VAL A 105 8.85 8.97 -5.57
N ILE A 106 9.95 9.69 -5.32
CA ILE A 106 10.00 10.73 -4.29
C ILE A 106 10.21 12.08 -4.97
N GLY A 107 9.27 13.00 -4.77
CA GLY A 107 9.36 14.37 -5.23
C GLY A 107 9.55 15.34 -4.08
N THR A 108 10.61 16.15 -4.09
CA THR A 108 10.89 17.14 -3.04
C THR A 108 10.78 18.55 -3.57
N LEU A 109 9.99 19.39 -2.92
CA LEU A 109 9.81 20.81 -3.22
C LEU A 109 10.28 21.65 -2.03
N HIS A 110 11.34 22.44 -2.24
CA HIS A 110 11.86 23.35 -1.22
C HIS A 110 11.18 24.72 -1.35
N LEU A 111 10.54 25.18 -0.29
CA LEU A 111 9.73 26.40 -0.23
C LEU A 111 10.29 27.42 0.76
N GLY A 112 11.50 27.20 1.30
CA GLY A 112 12.15 28.06 2.26
C GLY A 112 12.48 27.37 3.58
N ALA A 113 12.72 28.16 4.64
CA ALA A 113 12.96 27.62 5.97
C ALA A 113 11.64 27.19 6.63
N GLY A 114 11.63 26.06 7.31
CA GLY A 114 10.45 25.54 7.99
C GLY A 114 10.51 24.00 8.11
N PRO A 115 9.42 23.37 8.55
CA PRO A 115 9.35 21.93 8.73
C PRO A 115 9.42 21.18 7.40
N VAL A 116 9.76 19.88 7.49
CA VAL A 116 9.68 18.90 6.41
C VAL A 116 8.38 18.13 6.55
N ILE A 117 7.48 18.26 5.58
CA ILE A 117 6.19 17.57 5.56
C ILE A 117 6.23 16.52 4.44
N ALA A 118 6.06 15.26 4.77
CA ALA A 118 5.93 14.17 3.82
C ALA A 118 4.46 13.79 3.61
N LEU A 119 4.07 13.56 2.35
CA LEU A 119 2.74 13.06 1.97
C LEU A 119 2.91 11.75 1.22
N ARG A 120 2.19 10.69 1.60
CA ARG A 120 2.28 9.36 0.98
C ARG A 120 1.03 9.05 0.17
N PHE A 121 1.27 8.51 -1.01
CA PHE A 121 0.28 7.98 -1.94
C PHE A 121 0.78 6.63 -2.47
N ASP A 122 0.02 5.56 -2.29
CA ASP A 122 0.29 4.26 -2.91
C ASP A 122 -0.11 4.27 -4.39
N ILE A 123 0.50 3.39 -5.20
CA ILE A 123 0.36 3.49 -6.66
C ILE A 123 0.12 2.15 -7.37
N ASP A 124 0.15 1.02 -6.65
CA ASP A 124 0.04 -0.30 -7.25
C ASP A 124 -1.40 -0.80 -7.38
N ALA A 125 -1.58 -1.82 -8.21
CA ALA A 125 -2.85 -2.48 -8.49
C ALA A 125 -2.84 -3.94 -8.03
N LEU A 126 -4.02 -4.55 -8.02
CA LEU A 126 -4.25 -5.94 -7.62
C LEU A 126 -4.32 -6.90 -8.80
N PRO A 127 -3.90 -8.18 -8.63
CA PRO A 127 -4.07 -9.23 -9.62
C PRO A 127 -5.53 -9.74 -9.63
N ILE A 128 -6.46 -8.86 -10.00
CA ILE A 128 -7.90 -9.11 -10.07
C ILE A 128 -8.36 -8.84 -11.51
N LYS A 129 -9.13 -9.76 -12.08
CA LYS A 129 -9.81 -9.50 -13.35
C LYS A 129 -11.01 -8.59 -13.09
N GLU A 130 -10.98 -7.40 -13.67
CA GLU A 130 -12.08 -6.44 -13.59
C GLU A 130 -13.35 -6.96 -14.27
N ASP A 131 -14.51 -6.59 -13.73
CA ASP A 131 -15.80 -6.91 -14.34
C ASP A 131 -16.01 -6.11 -15.65
N GLU A 132 -16.51 -6.79 -16.67
CA GLU A 132 -16.79 -6.23 -18.01
C GLU A 132 -18.31 -6.11 -18.26
N SER A 133 -19.12 -6.12 -17.20
CA SER A 133 -20.57 -5.95 -17.34
C SER A 133 -20.94 -4.50 -17.71
N ALA A 134 -22.06 -4.33 -18.41
CA ALA A 134 -22.54 -3.01 -18.81
C ALA A 134 -22.95 -2.11 -17.63
N ASP A 135 -23.13 -2.68 -16.44
CA ASP A 135 -23.48 -1.94 -15.22
C ASP A 135 -22.25 -1.49 -14.44
N HIS A 136 -21.06 -2.05 -14.71
CA HIS A 136 -19.81 -1.62 -14.10
C HIS A 136 -19.38 -0.27 -14.66
N PHE A 137 -19.28 0.75 -13.81
CA PHE A 137 -19.06 2.14 -14.23
C PHE A 137 -17.77 2.35 -15.05
N PRO A 138 -16.58 1.82 -14.67
CA PRO A 138 -15.37 1.92 -15.49
C PRO A 138 -15.54 1.33 -16.89
N TYR A 139 -16.20 0.18 -17.02
CA TYR A 139 -16.47 -0.44 -18.31
C TYR A 139 -17.42 0.39 -19.16
N LYS A 140 -18.51 0.86 -18.56
CA LYS A 140 -19.53 1.71 -19.22
C LYS A 140 -18.94 3.02 -19.74
N GLU A 141 -18.07 3.66 -18.96
CA GLU A 141 -17.44 4.95 -19.30
C GLU A 141 -16.13 4.79 -20.11
N GLY A 142 -15.72 3.55 -20.41
CA GLY A 142 -14.61 3.25 -21.32
C GLY A 142 -13.22 3.45 -20.73
N PHE A 143 -13.08 3.35 -19.40
CA PHE A 143 -11.78 3.42 -18.74
C PHE A 143 -11.42 2.17 -17.91
N SER A 144 -12.15 1.07 -18.06
CA SER A 144 -11.79 -0.21 -17.44
C SER A 144 -10.40 -0.69 -17.87
N SER A 145 -9.84 -1.60 -17.08
CA SER A 145 -8.48 -2.13 -17.26
C SER A 145 -8.21 -2.68 -18.66
N GLN A 146 -7.11 -2.24 -19.28
CA GLN A 146 -6.53 -2.84 -20.49
C GLN A 146 -5.50 -3.93 -20.17
N ASN A 147 -5.16 -4.12 -18.91
CA ASN A 147 -4.21 -5.12 -18.44
C ASN A 147 -4.98 -6.31 -17.85
N TRP A 148 -5.39 -7.22 -18.72
CA TRP A 148 -6.19 -8.37 -18.33
C TRP A 148 -5.63 -9.10 -17.11
N GLY A 149 -6.47 -9.31 -16.11
CA GLY A 149 -6.09 -9.94 -14.84
C GLY A 149 -5.54 -8.97 -13.78
N PHE A 150 -5.49 -7.67 -14.06
CA PHE A 150 -5.10 -6.63 -13.10
C PHE A 150 -6.15 -5.52 -13.05
N MET A 151 -6.36 -4.94 -11.87
CA MET A 151 -7.35 -3.88 -11.63
C MET A 151 -6.93 -3.03 -10.43
N HIS A 152 -7.19 -1.73 -10.49
CA HIS A 152 -7.18 -0.87 -9.29
C HIS A 152 -8.46 -1.11 -8.46
N ALA A 153 -8.48 -2.18 -7.66
CA ALA A 153 -9.61 -2.57 -6.84
C ALA A 153 -9.48 -2.12 -5.36
N CYS A 154 -8.58 -1.14 -5.09
CA CYS A 154 -8.37 -0.56 -3.76
C CYS A 154 -8.32 0.98 -3.76
N GLY A 155 -8.44 1.63 -4.94
CA GLY A 155 -8.49 3.09 -5.06
C GLY A 155 -7.13 3.79 -5.19
N HIS A 156 -6.03 3.05 -5.39
CA HIS A 156 -4.69 3.63 -5.54
C HIS A 156 -4.52 4.48 -6.80
N ASP A 157 -5.32 4.25 -7.85
CA ASP A 157 -5.47 5.15 -9.00
C ASP A 157 -5.95 6.54 -8.57
N GLY A 158 -6.92 6.58 -7.65
CA GLY A 158 -7.40 7.82 -7.03
C GLY A 158 -6.35 8.48 -6.14
N HIS A 159 -5.63 7.70 -5.30
CA HIS A 159 -4.58 8.23 -4.45
C HIS A 159 -3.45 8.84 -5.28
N THR A 160 -3.03 8.19 -6.35
CA THR A 160 -2.03 8.72 -7.30
C THR A 160 -2.49 10.04 -7.91
N ALA A 161 -3.74 10.11 -8.39
CA ALA A 161 -4.30 11.32 -8.99
C ALA A 161 -4.42 12.48 -7.98
N VAL A 162 -4.83 12.19 -6.74
CA VAL A 162 -4.85 13.14 -5.63
C VAL A 162 -3.45 13.69 -5.36
N GLY A 163 -2.45 12.80 -5.25
CA GLY A 163 -1.05 13.19 -5.02
C GLY A 163 -0.49 14.14 -6.09
N LEU A 164 -0.76 13.86 -7.36
CA LEU A 164 -0.36 14.73 -8.47
C LEU A 164 -1.09 16.08 -8.47
N THR A 165 -2.37 16.10 -8.11
CA THR A 165 -3.13 17.35 -7.99
C THR A 165 -2.65 18.20 -6.81
N VAL A 166 -2.38 17.58 -5.66
CA VAL A 166 -1.75 18.24 -4.51
C VAL A 166 -0.38 18.80 -4.91
N ALA A 167 0.45 18.02 -5.61
CA ALA A 167 1.75 18.47 -6.11
C ALA A 167 1.63 19.76 -6.96
N ARG A 168 0.65 19.79 -7.85
CA ARG A 168 0.40 20.94 -8.71
C ARG A 168 -0.01 22.18 -7.91
N ILE A 169 -0.96 22.05 -6.99
CA ILE A 169 -1.40 23.16 -6.14
C ILE A 169 -0.25 23.73 -5.31
N LEU A 170 0.56 22.85 -4.67
CA LEU A 170 1.69 23.29 -3.86
C LEU A 170 2.78 24.01 -4.69
N SER A 171 3.02 23.56 -5.92
CA SER A 171 3.97 24.22 -6.84
C SER A 171 3.43 25.54 -7.37
N GLU A 172 2.15 25.60 -7.78
CA GLU A 172 1.52 26.82 -8.32
C GLU A 172 1.26 27.90 -7.25
N ARG A 173 1.19 27.50 -5.97
CA ARG A 173 0.94 28.39 -4.80
C ARG A 173 2.11 28.43 -3.81
N LYS A 174 3.32 28.20 -4.29
CA LYS A 174 4.54 28.11 -3.45
C LYS A 174 4.75 29.29 -2.52
N GLU A 175 4.28 30.47 -2.88
CA GLU A 175 4.35 31.68 -2.05
C GLU A 175 3.49 31.64 -0.79
N MET A 176 2.57 30.67 -0.70
CA MET A 176 1.70 30.46 0.45
C MET A 176 2.32 29.54 1.52
N PHE A 177 3.48 28.96 1.23
CA PHE A 177 4.08 27.92 2.05
C PHE A 177 5.54 28.26 2.39
N SER A 178 6.06 27.63 3.46
CA SER A 178 7.48 27.73 3.84
C SER A 178 7.95 26.39 4.44
N GLY A 179 9.19 25.97 4.14
CA GLY A 179 9.71 24.66 4.55
C GLY A 179 9.94 23.74 3.36
N THR A 180 9.72 22.45 3.56
CA THR A 180 9.90 21.42 2.51
C THR A 180 8.70 20.50 2.45
N VAL A 181 8.21 20.24 1.24
CA VAL A 181 7.23 19.17 1.00
C VAL A 181 7.91 18.01 0.29
N ARG A 182 7.71 16.80 0.79
CA ARG A 182 8.18 15.55 0.20
C ARG A 182 7.01 14.67 -0.15
N LEU A 183 6.80 14.41 -1.44
CA LEU A 183 5.73 13.54 -1.93
C LEU A 183 6.33 12.14 -2.15
N ILE A 184 5.72 11.13 -1.56
CA ILE A 184 6.15 9.74 -1.65
C ILE A 184 5.05 8.99 -2.39
N PHE A 185 5.29 8.66 -3.64
CA PHE A 185 4.46 7.76 -4.44
C PHE A 185 5.02 6.35 -4.24
N GLN A 186 4.41 5.63 -3.31
CA GLN A 186 4.92 4.38 -2.78
C GLN A 186 4.49 3.20 -3.64
N PRO A 187 5.44 2.34 -4.09
CA PRO A 187 5.12 1.10 -4.80
C PRO A 187 4.69 -0.02 -3.83
N ALA A 188 4.04 -1.05 -4.39
CA ALA A 188 3.80 -2.36 -3.76
C ALA A 188 3.20 -2.29 -2.35
N GLU A 189 2.19 -1.45 -2.14
CA GLU A 189 1.41 -1.45 -0.90
C GLU A 189 0.66 -2.77 -0.74
N GLU A 190 0.06 -3.26 -1.83
CA GLU A 190 -0.72 -4.49 -1.85
C GLU A 190 0.14 -5.69 -1.44
N GLY A 191 -0.32 -6.34 -0.38
CA GLY A 191 0.45 -7.39 0.26
C GLY A 191 1.44 -6.91 1.32
N VAL A 192 1.47 -5.60 1.65
CA VAL A 192 2.34 -4.93 2.64
C VAL A 192 3.84 -5.14 2.36
N ARG A 193 4.28 -4.79 1.14
CA ARG A 193 5.61 -5.16 0.61
C ARG A 193 6.56 -3.99 0.38
N GLY A 194 6.01 -2.79 0.09
CA GLY A 194 6.78 -1.68 -0.48
C GLY A 194 7.34 -0.70 0.52
N ALA A 195 6.56 -0.28 1.50
CA ALA A 195 6.91 0.83 2.40
C ALA A 195 8.18 0.59 3.21
N ARG A 196 8.46 -0.66 3.60
CA ARG A 196 9.71 -1.01 4.30
C ARG A 196 10.94 -0.58 3.51
N SER A 197 10.96 -0.85 2.22
CA SER A 197 12.11 -0.51 1.37
C SER A 197 12.31 1.00 1.21
N VAL A 198 11.22 1.77 1.20
CA VAL A 198 11.26 3.25 1.18
C VAL A 198 11.75 3.80 2.52
N ALA A 199 11.24 3.25 3.64
CA ALA A 199 11.64 3.67 4.98
C ALA A 199 13.13 3.40 5.26
N GLU A 200 13.61 2.19 4.95
CA GLU A 200 15.01 1.78 5.18
C GLU A 200 16.02 2.53 4.28
N HIS A 201 15.57 3.15 3.18
CA HIS A 201 16.44 4.01 2.37
C HIS A 201 16.87 5.30 3.09
N GLY A 202 16.14 5.74 4.11
CA GLY A 202 16.51 6.86 4.96
C GLY A 202 15.92 8.21 4.55
N HIS A 203 15.02 8.26 3.57
CA HIS A 203 14.38 9.51 3.12
C HIS A 203 13.42 10.15 4.15
N LEU A 204 13.19 9.48 5.28
CA LEU A 204 12.26 9.92 6.32
C LEU A 204 12.94 10.46 7.58
N ASN A 205 14.28 10.44 7.64
CA ASN A 205 15.04 10.76 8.84
C ASN A 205 14.95 12.25 9.27
N ASP A 206 14.62 13.13 8.32
CA ASP A 206 14.47 14.57 8.52
C ASP A 206 13.00 15.05 8.47
N VAL A 207 12.05 14.12 8.43
CA VAL A 207 10.62 14.43 8.29
C VAL A 207 10.02 14.77 9.65
N ASP A 208 9.44 15.98 9.76
CA ASP A 208 8.74 16.43 10.96
C ASP A 208 7.29 15.91 11.02
N TYR A 209 6.62 15.84 9.86
CA TYR A 209 5.23 15.40 9.75
C TYR A 209 5.04 14.49 8.55
N LEU A 210 4.42 13.34 8.76
CA LEU A 210 4.04 12.40 7.69
C LEU A 210 2.52 12.27 7.65
N ILE A 211 1.93 12.39 6.47
CA ILE A 211 0.48 12.25 6.26
C ILE A 211 0.22 11.27 5.12
N GLY A 212 -0.67 10.29 5.39
CA GLY A 212 -1.23 9.39 4.39
C GLY A 212 -2.76 9.37 4.48
N SER A 213 -3.39 8.93 3.41
CA SER A 213 -4.84 8.70 3.40
C SER A 213 -5.19 7.52 2.50
N HIS A 214 -6.29 6.87 2.82
CA HIS A 214 -6.87 5.83 1.97
C HIS A 214 -8.36 6.10 1.70
N ILE A 215 -8.82 5.77 0.50
CA ILE A 215 -10.25 5.81 0.14
C ILE A 215 -10.93 4.60 0.75
N PHE A 216 -11.96 4.83 1.57
CA PHE A 216 -12.75 3.77 2.21
C PHE A 216 -14.26 3.99 2.00
N PRO A 217 -15.06 2.92 2.06
CA PRO A 217 -16.50 3.07 2.06
C PRO A 217 -16.95 3.81 3.34
N TYR A 218 -17.92 4.70 3.21
CA TYR A 218 -18.58 5.29 4.37
C TYR A 218 -19.47 4.23 5.06
N SER A 219 -19.62 4.33 6.38
CA SER A 219 -20.58 3.51 7.14
C SER A 219 -21.99 4.11 7.11
N THR A 220 -22.04 5.44 7.13
CA THR A 220 -23.26 6.22 7.04
C THR A 220 -23.18 7.16 5.83
N PRO A 221 -24.21 7.21 4.94
CA PRO A 221 -24.19 8.10 3.80
C PRO A 221 -23.93 9.55 4.20
N GLY A 222 -22.99 10.19 3.49
CA GLY A 222 -22.58 11.56 3.73
C GLY A 222 -21.37 11.76 4.63
N GLU A 223 -20.84 10.70 5.26
CA GLU A 223 -19.50 10.74 5.88
C GLU A 223 -18.44 10.94 4.79
N GLN A 224 -17.47 11.83 5.06
CA GLN A 224 -16.43 12.20 4.10
C GLN A 224 -15.01 11.93 4.62
N ILE A 225 -14.80 12.06 5.92
CA ILE A 225 -13.50 11.87 6.57
C ILE A 225 -13.65 10.95 7.77
N GLY A 226 -12.66 10.08 7.97
CA GLY A 226 -12.56 9.21 9.14
C GLY A 226 -11.12 9.10 9.61
N VAL A 227 -10.94 8.63 10.83
CA VAL A 227 -9.62 8.36 11.42
C VAL A 227 -9.74 7.29 12.50
N SER A 228 -8.70 6.45 12.65
CA SER A 228 -8.56 5.57 13.80
C SER A 228 -7.77 6.27 14.91
N VAL A 229 -8.24 6.13 16.15
CA VAL A 229 -7.53 6.56 17.36
C VAL A 229 -6.79 5.39 18.03
N GLY A 230 -7.02 4.16 17.56
CA GLY A 230 -6.31 2.96 17.98
C GLY A 230 -5.25 2.50 16.98
N PRO A 231 -4.45 1.49 17.37
CA PRO A 231 -3.38 0.98 16.52
C PRO A 231 -3.91 0.19 15.31
N THR A 232 -3.14 0.20 14.22
CA THR A 232 -3.33 -0.74 13.09
C THR A 232 -2.95 -2.16 13.52
N LEU A 233 -3.45 -3.17 12.81
CA LEU A 233 -2.99 -4.55 13.02
C LEU A 233 -1.62 -4.75 12.39
N ALA A 234 -0.68 -5.31 13.17
CA ALA A 234 0.55 -5.85 12.60
C ALA A 234 0.26 -7.15 11.83
N THR A 235 1.01 -7.42 10.77
CA THR A 235 0.86 -8.62 9.94
C THR A 235 2.19 -9.12 9.41
N THR A 236 2.30 -10.44 9.19
CA THR A 236 3.39 -11.07 8.43
C THR A 236 2.82 -12.11 7.49
N LYS A 237 3.23 -12.06 6.22
CA LYS A 237 2.84 -12.99 5.16
C LYS A 237 4.01 -13.89 4.82
N LEU A 238 3.78 -15.20 4.82
CA LEU A 238 4.81 -16.20 4.66
C LEU A 238 4.50 -17.13 3.48
N ASN A 239 5.48 -17.30 2.59
CA ASN A 239 5.51 -18.39 1.64
C ASN A 239 6.38 -19.53 2.21
N VAL A 240 5.87 -20.75 2.16
CA VAL A 240 6.52 -21.91 2.76
C VAL A 240 6.63 -23.03 1.74
N THR A 241 7.84 -23.57 1.57
CA THR A 241 8.11 -24.73 0.72
C THR A 241 8.62 -25.88 1.55
N PHE A 242 7.93 -27.01 1.49
CA PHE A 242 8.40 -28.29 2.03
C PHE A 242 9.00 -29.13 0.92
N SER A 243 10.26 -29.56 1.09
CA SER A 243 10.97 -30.44 0.15
C SER A 243 11.26 -31.77 0.81
N GLY A 244 10.81 -32.85 0.18
CA GLY A 244 10.96 -34.21 0.61
C GLY A 244 11.75 -35.05 -0.39
N LEU A 245 11.37 -36.33 -0.52
CA LEU A 245 11.97 -37.29 -1.45
C LEU A 245 10.87 -38.16 -2.07
N SER A 246 10.77 -38.14 -3.40
CA SER A 246 9.78 -38.97 -4.09
C SER A 246 10.17 -40.45 -4.07
N SER A 247 9.18 -41.31 -4.03
CA SER A 247 9.30 -42.75 -4.23
C SER A 247 8.00 -43.33 -4.78
N HIS A 248 8.04 -44.58 -5.22
CA HIS A 248 6.83 -45.30 -5.58
C HIS A 248 5.96 -45.53 -4.35
N ALA A 249 4.66 -45.31 -4.44
CA ALA A 249 3.73 -45.46 -3.30
C ALA A 249 3.70 -46.85 -2.66
N ALA A 250 4.15 -47.90 -3.38
CA ALA A 250 4.35 -49.23 -2.85
C ALA A 250 5.67 -49.41 -2.03
N LEU A 251 6.55 -48.40 -2.01
CA LEU A 251 7.81 -48.37 -1.29
C LEU A 251 7.90 -47.07 -0.46
N PRO A 252 6.92 -46.82 0.43
CA PRO A 252 6.81 -45.52 1.11
C PRO A 252 7.98 -45.22 2.04
N GLU A 253 8.66 -46.27 2.56
CA GLU A 253 9.82 -46.14 3.42
C GLU A 253 11.08 -45.58 2.72
N LYS A 254 11.05 -45.48 1.40
CA LYS A 254 12.13 -44.90 0.58
C LYS A 254 11.92 -43.45 0.22
N GLY A 255 10.76 -42.87 0.62
CA GLY A 255 10.42 -41.50 0.35
C GLY A 255 10.28 -40.66 1.62
N HIS A 256 10.30 -39.34 1.46
CA HIS A 256 9.96 -38.34 2.50
C HIS A 256 8.77 -37.53 2.02
N ASN A 257 7.65 -37.66 2.70
CA ASN A 257 6.37 -37.12 2.20
C ASN A 257 6.13 -35.67 2.62
N ALA A 258 6.38 -34.74 1.72
CA ALA A 258 6.18 -33.31 1.92
C ALA A 258 4.68 -32.95 2.14
N MET A 259 3.72 -33.69 1.55
CA MET A 259 2.29 -33.48 1.79
C MET A 259 1.90 -33.78 3.25
N LEU A 260 2.53 -34.77 3.90
CA LEU A 260 2.29 -35.03 5.31
C LEU A 260 2.90 -33.97 6.21
N ALA A 261 4.08 -33.42 5.84
CA ALA A 261 4.67 -32.29 6.54
C ALA A 261 3.74 -31.07 6.48
N MET A 262 3.25 -30.74 5.29
CA MET A 262 2.28 -29.66 5.07
C MET A 262 0.98 -29.86 5.88
N ALA A 263 0.37 -31.05 5.82
CA ALA A 263 -0.87 -31.35 6.54
C ALA A 263 -0.67 -31.23 8.07
N SER A 264 0.47 -31.75 8.60
CA SER A 264 0.83 -31.61 10.00
C SER A 264 1.03 -30.15 10.40
N ALA A 265 1.66 -29.34 9.55
CA ALA A 265 1.85 -27.92 9.77
C ALA A 265 0.49 -27.18 9.87
N ILE A 266 -0.40 -27.38 8.90
CA ILE A 266 -1.70 -26.68 8.86
C ILE A 266 -2.48 -26.92 10.16
N LEU A 267 -2.60 -28.17 10.63
CA LEU A 267 -3.35 -28.49 11.83
C LEU A 267 -2.75 -27.81 13.08
N ASN A 268 -1.42 -27.79 13.20
CA ASN A 268 -0.75 -27.20 14.36
C ASN A 268 -0.68 -25.68 14.30
N LEU A 269 -0.61 -25.06 13.12
CA LEU A 269 -0.68 -23.61 12.95
C LEU A 269 -1.99 -23.05 13.50
N HIS A 270 -3.13 -23.69 13.23
CA HIS A 270 -4.43 -23.27 13.78
C HIS A 270 -4.58 -23.52 15.29
N ALA A 271 -3.69 -24.35 15.89
CA ALA A 271 -3.64 -24.63 17.31
C ALA A 271 -2.72 -23.68 18.11
N ILE A 272 -2.08 -22.70 17.48
CA ILE A 272 -1.25 -21.69 18.18
C ILE A 272 -2.09 -21.03 19.29
N PRO A 273 -1.60 -21.02 20.56
CA PRO A 273 -2.29 -20.35 21.65
C PRO A 273 -2.46 -18.85 21.35
N ARG A 274 -3.65 -18.32 21.61
CA ARG A 274 -3.90 -16.88 21.46
C ARG A 274 -3.18 -16.08 22.54
N HIS A 275 -2.68 -14.90 22.17
CA HIS A 275 -1.93 -14.05 23.10
C HIS A 275 -2.87 -13.36 24.09
N SER A 276 -2.43 -13.20 25.36
CA SER A 276 -3.24 -12.55 26.40
C SER A 276 -3.38 -11.05 26.22
N ASP A 277 -2.45 -10.41 25.52
CA ASP A 277 -2.40 -8.96 25.35
C ASP A 277 -3.36 -8.46 24.28
N GLY A 278 -4.00 -9.37 23.54
CA GLY A 278 -5.07 -8.98 22.61
C GLY A 278 -5.26 -9.92 21.41
N PRO A 279 -6.06 -9.49 20.43
CA PRO A 279 -6.38 -10.27 19.26
C PRO A 279 -5.16 -10.70 18.46
N SER A 280 -5.14 -11.98 18.09
CA SER A 280 -4.15 -12.58 17.20
C SER A 280 -4.83 -13.53 16.25
N GLN A 281 -4.39 -13.57 15.00
CA GLN A 281 -5.01 -14.35 13.92
C GLN A 281 -3.96 -15.09 13.13
N ILE A 282 -4.38 -16.19 12.52
CA ILE A 282 -3.60 -16.94 11.53
C ILE A 282 -4.55 -17.49 10.47
N ASN A 283 -4.14 -17.42 9.22
CA ASN A 283 -4.85 -18.00 8.11
C ASN A 283 -3.87 -18.70 7.16
N VAL A 284 -4.21 -19.92 6.72
CA VAL A 284 -3.55 -20.58 5.60
C VAL A 284 -4.45 -20.37 4.39
N GLY A 285 -3.98 -19.53 3.46
CA GLY A 285 -4.75 -19.09 2.30
C GLY A 285 -4.70 -20.07 1.15
N THR A 286 -3.50 -20.62 0.85
CA THR A 286 -3.31 -21.61 -0.21
C THR A 286 -2.50 -22.81 0.27
N ALA A 287 -2.72 -23.97 -0.36
CA ALA A 287 -2.00 -25.20 -0.09
C ALA A 287 -1.93 -26.05 -1.36
N HIS A 288 -0.72 -26.34 -1.83
CA HIS A 288 -0.49 -27.13 -3.04
C HIS A 288 0.50 -28.25 -2.78
N ALA A 289 0.19 -29.48 -3.21
CA ALA A 289 1.08 -30.62 -3.02
C ALA A 289 0.79 -31.75 -3.98
N GLY A 290 1.87 -32.48 -4.37
CA GLY A 290 1.83 -33.75 -5.06
C GLY A 290 1.71 -33.68 -6.57
N SER A 291 2.13 -34.77 -7.24
CA SER A 291 2.15 -34.90 -8.70
C SER A 291 1.31 -36.09 -9.22
N GLY A 292 1.00 -37.07 -8.37
CA GLY A 292 0.25 -38.26 -8.77
C GLY A 292 -0.06 -39.20 -7.63
N ARG A 293 -1.15 -39.97 -7.77
CA ARG A 293 -1.67 -40.87 -6.72
C ARG A 293 -0.73 -42.02 -6.31
N ASN A 294 0.21 -42.38 -7.14
CA ASN A 294 1.14 -43.50 -6.94
C ASN A 294 2.58 -43.04 -6.70
N VAL A 295 2.78 -41.79 -6.35
CA VAL A 295 4.07 -41.16 -6.04
C VAL A 295 4.02 -40.59 -4.63
N ILE A 296 5.03 -40.86 -3.80
CA ILE A 296 5.25 -40.16 -2.53
C ILE A 296 5.60 -38.70 -2.87
N CYS A 297 4.84 -37.77 -2.31
CA CYS A 297 4.97 -36.34 -2.60
C CYS A 297 6.30 -35.79 -2.06
N ASP A 298 7.10 -35.20 -2.92
CA ASP A 298 8.40 -34.61 -2.58
C ASP A 298 8.38 -33.08 -2.53
N HIS A 299 7.24 -32.45 -2.90
CA HIS A 299 7.10 -30.98 -2.92
C HIS A 299 5.72 -30.55 -2.46
N ALA A 300 5.68 -29.60 -1.52
CA ALA A 300 4.44 -28.96 -1.07
C ALA A 300 4.67 -27.49 -0.71
N GLU A 301 3.67 -26.65 -0.97
CA GLU A 301 3.72 -25.22 -0.76
C GLU A 301 2.51 -24.73 0.04
N LEU A 302 2.75 -23.75 0.91
CA LEU A 302 1.72 -23.00 1.64
C LEU A 302 1.95 -21.50 1.48
N GLU A 303 0.85 -20.76 1.38
CA GLU A 303 0.83 -19.33 1.62
C GLU A 303 -0.04 -19.06 2.85
N LEU A 304 0.49 -18.33 3.80
CA LEU A 304 -0.19 -18.04 5.06
C LEU A 304 0.10 -16.62 5.56
N GLU A 305 -0.79 -16.12 6.40
CA GLU A 305 -0.55 -14.86 7.13
C GLU A 305 -0.79 -15.04 8.63
N VAL A 306 -0.06 -14.28 9.42
CA VAL A 306 -0.32 -14.07 10.84
C VAL A 306 -0.59 -12.60 11.09
N ARG A 307 -1.45 -12.29 12.08
CA ARG A 307 -1.76 -10.93 12.49
C ARG A 307 -1.77 -10.81 14.01
N GLY A 308 -1.40 -9.63 14.51
CA GLY A 308 -1.44 -9.28 15.92
C GLY A 308 -2.00 -7.87 16.13
N CYS A 309 -2.63 -7.63 17.28
CA CYS A 309 -3.08 -6.29 17.67
C CYS A 309 -1.93 -5.33 17.98
N SER A 310 -0.70 -5.83 18.09
CA SER A 310 0.54 -5.08 18.19
C SER A 310 1.66 -5.81 17.45
N THR A 311 2.76 -5.13 17.22
CA THR A 311 3.98 -5.70 16.61
C THR A 311 4.51 -6.88 17.43
N GLU A 312 4.50 -6.78 18.78
CA GLU A 312 4.95 -7.85 19.67
C GLU A 312 4.07 -9.09 19.57
N VAL A 313 2.74 -8.91 19.53
CA VAL A 313 1.78 -10.03 19.37
C VAL A 313 1.95 -10.68 18.01
N ASN A 314 2.23 -9.91 16.96
CA ASN A 314 2.50 -10.45 15.64
C ASN A 314 3.83 -11.25 15.60
N HIS A 315 4.89 -10.73 16.20
CA HIS A 315 6.17 -11.44 16.31
C HIS A 315 6.03 -12.75 17.08
N TYR A 316 5.21 -12.79 18.15
CA TYR A 316 4.89 -14.03 18.84
C TYR A 316 4.23 -15.05 17.89
N MET A 317 3.23 -14.61 17.12
CA MET A 317 2.52 -15.48 16.15
C MET A 317 3.45 -15.99 15.05
N GLU A 318 4.31 -15.14 14.52
CA GLU A 318 5.29 -15.45 13.49
C GLU A 318 6.34 -16.46 13.99
N ALA A 319 6.92 -16.22 15.19
CA ALA A 319 7.90 -17.09 15.79
C ALA A 319 7.30 -18.49 16.07
N TYR A 320 6.08 -18.55 16.57
CA TYR A 320 5.39 -19.80 16.83
C TYR A 320 5.05 -20.56 15.53
N ALA A 321 4.58 -19.84 14.50
CA ALA A 321 4.32 -20.41 13.18
C ALA A 321 5.62 -20.99 12.57
N THR A 322 6.71 -20.25 12.61
CA THR A 322 8.02 -20.71 12.13
C THR A 322 8.48 -21.98 12.82
N GLN A 323 8.35 -22.06 14.15
CA GLN A 323 8.69 -23.26 14.93
C GLN A 323 7.85 -24.46 14.51
N ILE A 324 6.54 -24.28 14.32
CA ILE A 324 5.63 -25.35 13.88
C ILE A 324 6.01 -25.86 12.48
N LEU A 325 6.26 -24.96 11.54
CA LEU A 325 6.62 -25.28 10.17
C LEU A 325 7.90 -26.13 10.11
N GLN A 326 8.94 -25.71 10.84
CA GLN A 326 10.20 -26.44 10.95
C GLN A 326 10.04 -27.81 11.62
N ALA A 327 9.25 -27.87 12.71
CA ALA A 327 8.99 -29.12 13.42
C ALA A 327 8.18 -30.11 12.55
N ALA A 328 7.19 -29.63 11.80
CA ALA A 328 6.39 -30.45 10.88
C ALA A 328 7.26 -31.03 9.75
N ALA A 329 8.17 -30.25 9.19
CA ALA A 329 9.12 -30.74 8.20
C ALA A 329 10.01 -31.84 8.80
N ALA A 330 10.61 -31.60 9.97
CA ALA A 330 11.47 -32.55 10.65
C ALA A 330 10.76 -33.87 11.00
N MET A 331 9.48 -33.82 11.41
CA MET A 331 8.65 -35.00 11.71
C MET A 331 8.54 -35.96 10.52
N HIS A 332 8.61 -35.45 9.29
CA HIS A 332 8.48 -36.24 8.06
C HIS A 332 9.79 -36.33 7.26
N SER A 333 10.91 -35.98 7.89
CA SER A 333 12.27 -36.03 7.26
C SER A 333 12.36 -35.09 6.01
N CYS A 334 11.56 -34.05 5.96
CA CYS A 334 11.58 -33.02 4.92
C CYS A 334 12.42 -31.82 5.36
N THR A 335 12.80 -30.97 4.41
CA THR A 335 13.28 -29.61 4.67
C THR A 335 12.15 -28.60 4.55
N CYS A 336 12.29 -27.43 5.19
CA CYS A 336 11.34 -26.34 5.15
C CYS A 336 12.09 -25.04 4.84
N GLN A 337 11.68 -24.36 3.78
CA GLN A 337 12.09 -23.00 3.47
C GLN A 337 10.92 -22.08 3.78
N ILE A 338 11.17 -21.00 4.50
CA ILE A 338 10.17 -19.99 4.88
C ILE A 338 10.69 -18.64 4.38
N GLU A 339 9.85 -17.96 3.63
CA GLU A 339 10.13 -16.64 3.07
C GLU A 339 9.08 -15.64 3.54
N THR A 340 9.51 -14.51 4.11
CA THR A 340 8.63 -13.39 4.40
C THR A 340 8.43 -12.56 3.13
N VAL A 341 7.21 -12.55 2.61
CA VAL A 341 6.86 -11.89 1.35
C VAL A 341 6.10 -10.59 1.53
N GLY A 342 5.76 -10.26 2.78
CA GLY A 342 5.13 -9.00 3.16
C GLY A 342 5.00 -8.90 4.67
N SER A 343 5.13 -7.70 5.20
CA SER A 343 4.91 -7.43 6.62
C SER A 343 4.56 -5.96 6.87
N ALA A 344 3.90 -5.71 7.99
CA ALA A 344 3.65 -4.35 8.49
C ALA A 344 3.62 -4.35 10.01
N PRO A 345 4.35 -3.45 10.69
CA PRO A 345 4.22 -3.25 12.12
C PRO A 345 2.87 -2.60 12.45
N SER A 346 2.51 -2.62 13.72
CA SER A 346 1.38 -1.86 14.26
C SER A 346 1.84 -0.44 14.58
N VAL A 347 1.06 0.55 14.19
CA VAL A 347 1.34 1.97 14.46
C VAL A 347 0.09 2.71 14.88
N MET A 348 0.25 3.77 15.65
CA MET A 348 -0.83 4.70 16.03
C MET A 348 -0.57 6.09 15.47
N ASN A 349 -1.65 6.77 15.09
CA ASN A 349 -1.64 8.18 14.80
C ASN A 349 -1.24 9.02 16.03
N ASP A 350 -0.47 10.07 15.83
CA ASP A 350 -0.17 11.04 16.89
C ASP A 350 -1.42 11.85 17.27
N SER A 351 -1.69 11.98 18.56
CA SER A 351 -2.93 12.57 19.07
C SER A 351 -3.16 14.02 18.66
N ASP A 352 -2.09 14.81 18.56
CA ASP A 352 -2.17 16.20 18.13
C ASP A 352 -2.34 16.32 16.58
N MET A 353 -1.92 15.31 15.82
CA MET A 353 -2.20 15.22 14.39
C MET A 353 -3.65 14.79 14.15
N ILE A 354 -4.21 13.91 14.98
CA ILE A 354 -5.65 13.61 14.99
C ILE A 354 -6.46 14.89 15.26
N GLN A 355 -6.08 15.66 16.30
CA GLN A 355 -6.77 16.91 16.61
C GLN A 355 -6.68 17.90 15.44
N LEU A 356 -5.52 18.03 14.80
CA LEU A 356 -5.36 18.86 13.61
C LEU A 356 -6.31 18.44 12.47
N LEU A 357 -6.45 17.14 12.24
CA LEU A 357 -7.38 16.60 11.24
C LEU A 357 -8.82 16.98 11.56
N LEU A 358 -9.25 16.76 12.82
CA LEU A 358 -10.60 17.07 13.28
C LEU A 358 -10.92 18.58 13.12
N ASP A 359 -10.02 19.45 13.55
CA ASP A 359 -10.17 20.91 13.42
C ASP A 359 -10.20 21.35 11.95
N THR A 360 -9.41 20.70 11.11
CA THR A 360 -9.38 20.97 9.67
C THR A 360 -10.68 20.55 9.01
N ALA A 361 -11.15 19.34 9.25
CA ALA A 361 -12.42 18.85 8.70
C ALA A 361 -13.61 19.74 9.16
N ALA A 362 -13.61 20.16 10.44
CA ALA A 362 -14.63 21.05 10.97
C ALA A 362 -14.62 22.43 10.26
N SER A 363 -13.43 23.01 10.01
CA SER A 363 -13.32 24.29 9.29
C SER A 363 -13.81 24.21 7.83
N LEU A 364 -13.61 23.05 7.21
CA LEU A 364 -14.08 22.73 5.87
C LEU A 364 -15.55 22.30 5.83
N LYS A 365 -16.21 22.19 6.97
CA LYS A 365 -17.59 21.69 7.14
C LYS A 365 -17.80 20.27 6.57
N LEU A 366 -16.76 19.45 6.61
CA LEU A 366 -16.82 18.05 6.19
C LEU A 366 -17.46 17.20 7.28
N THR A 367 -18.25 16.22 6.86
CA THR A 367 -18.88 15.27 7.78
C THR A 367 -17.87 14.22 8.21
N MET A 368 -17.62 14.15 9.51
CA MET A 368 -16.69 13.18 10.11
C MET A 368 -17.41 11.93 10.56
N ARG A 369 -16.81 10.76 10.28
CA ARG A 369 -17.12 9.52 11.01
C ARG A 369 -16.63 9.64 12.45
N THR A 370 -17.35 9.05 13.41
CA THR A 370 -16.85 8.90 14.78
C THR A 370 -15.50 8.16 14.74
N PRO A 371 -14.44 8.68 15.38
CA PRO A 371 -13.13 8.03 15.38
C PRO A 371 -13.19 6.58 15.85
N ASP A 372 -12.59 5.68 15.07
CA ASP A 372 -12.56 4.25 15.39
C ASP A 372 -11.58 3.98 16.53
N PRO A 373 -12.00 3.23 17.58
CA PRO A 373 -11.11 2.88 18.68
C PRO A 373 -10.05 1.84 18.30
N THR A 374 -10.25 1.12 17.18
CA THR A 374 -9.32 0.11 16.67
C THR A 374 -9.34 0.14 15.15
N ALA A 375 -8.18 0.12 14.52
CA ALA A 375 -8.08 -0.19 13.10
C ALA A 375 -8.24 -1.71 12.91
N SER A 376 -9.13 -2.13 12.03
CA SER A 376 -9.36 -3.55 11.73
C SER A 376 -8.55 -4.06 10.52
N PHE A 377 -7.60 -3.29 10.02
CA PHE A 377 -6.78 -3.58 8.84
C PHE A 377 -5.29 -3.41 9.15
N SER A 378 -4.47 -3.96 8.25
CA SER A 378 -3.01 -3.75 8.22
C SER A 378 -2.68 -2.88 7.02
N GLU A 379 -1.71 -1.98 7.17
CA GLU A 379 -1.29 -1.00 6.17
C GLU A 379 0.21 -0.79 6.31
N ASP A 380 0.98 -0.89 5.24
CA ASP A 380 2.43 -0.80 5.31
C ASP A 380 2.96 0.65 5.46
N PHE A 381 2.07 1.67 5.32
CA PHE A 381 2.34 3.03 5.81
C PHE A 381 2.92 3.06 7.22
N SER A 382 2.62 2.04 8.01
CA SER A 382 3.15 1.86 9.36
C SER A 382 4.68 1.85 9.42
N TYR A 383 5.38 1.33 8.41
CA TYR A 383 6.85 1.42 8.34
C TYR A 383 7.34 2.86 8.17
N LEU A 384 6.65 3.65 7.33
CA LEU A 384 7.00 5.06 7.15
C LEU A 384 6.71 5.85 8.42
N SER A 385 5.58 5.56 9.06
CA SER A 385 5.16 6.18 10.32
C SER A 385 6.15 5.88 11.45
N GLU A 386 6.53 4.60 11.62
CA GLU A 386 7.52 4.17 12.61
C GLU A 386 8.88 4.86 12.39
N ALA A 387 9.32 4.95 11.13
CA ALA A 387 10.58 5.63 10.78
C ALA A 387 10.54 7.12 11.17
N VAL A 388 9.45 7.83 10.88
CA VAL A 388 9.29 9.24 11.23
C VAL A 388 9.20 9.44 12.74
N GLN A 389 8.38 8.63 13.43
CA GLN A 389 8.20 8.72 14.88
C GLN A 389 9.50 8.37 15.65
N ALA A 390 10.31 7.44 15.14
CA ALA A 390 11.62 7.09 15.73
C ALA A 390 12.61 8.27 15.74
N HIS A 391 12.46 9.23 14.84
CA HIS A 391 13.27 10.44 14.78
C HIS A 391 12.61 11.66 15.44
N GLY A 392 11.47 11.46 16.11
CA GLY A 392 10.74 12.51 16.84
C GLY A 392 9.74 13.29 16.00
N GLY A 393 9.56 12.92 14.73
CA GLY A 393 8.48 13.43 13.90
C GLY A 393 7.12 12.83 14.29
N LYS A 394 6.06 13.22 13.58
CA LYS A 394 4.68 12.84 13.85
C LYS A 394 4.01 12.32 12.60
N SER A 395 3.05 11.39 12.78
CA SER A 395 2.35 10.78 11.66
C SER A 395 0.84 10.81 11.82
N LEU A 396 0.17 10.85 10.66
CA LEU A 396 -1.28 10.80 10.53
C LEU A 396 -1.66 9.93 9.33
N PHE A 397 -2.49 8.94 9.56
CA PHE A 397 -3.19 8.21 8.53
C PHE A 397 -4.69 8.39 8.72
N PHE A 398 -5.37 8.91 7.70
CA PHE A 398 -6.81 9.17 7.77
C PHE A 398 -7.55 8.52 6.61
N TYR A 399 -8.87 8.50 6.67
CA TYR A 399 -9.71 7.91 5.63
C TYR A 399 -10.46 9.00 4.87
N THR A 400 -10.41 8.92 3.55
CA THR A 400 -11.31 9.64 2.66
C THR A 400 -12.50 8.74 2.39
N LEU A 401 -13.67 9.08 2.92
CA LEU A 401 -14.85 8.24 2.92
C LEU A 401 -15.77 8.56 1.76
N THR A 402 -16.26 7.52 1.10
CA THR A 402 -17.13 7.70 -0.07
C THR A 402 -18.05 6.49 -0.28
N HIS A 403 -18.95 6.60 -1.26
CA HIS A 403 -19.67 5.43 -1.77
C HIS A 403 -18.73 4.57 -2.60
N THR A 404 -18.77 3.26 -2.38
CA THR A 404 -18.11 2.27 -3.23
C THR A 404 -19.15 1.33 -3.84
N ALA A 405 -18.96 0.95 -5.11
CA ALA A 405 -19.88 0.05 -5.82
C ALA A 405 -19.84 -1.37 -5.24
N ALA A 406 -18.64 -1.80 -4.77
CA ALA A 406 -18.41 -3.07 -4.10
C ALA A 406 -17.33 -2.89 -3.01
N PRO A 407 -17.15 -3.86 -2.10
CA PRO A 407 -16.00 -3.86 -1.19
C PRO A 407 -14.66 -3.81 -1.93
N GLY A 408 -13.63 -3.28 -1.30
CA GLY A 408 -12.26 -3.36 -1.83
C GLY A 408 -11.85 -4.81 -2.17
N HIS A 409 -10.95 -4.97 -3.14
CA HIS A 409 -10.49 -6.26 -3.67
C HIS A 409 -11.58 -7.09 -4.38
N ASN A 410 -12.61 -6.43 -4.88
CA ASN A 410 -13.70 -7.06 -5.63
C ASN A 410 -13.63 -6.65 -7.12
N PRO A 411 -13.94 -7.55 -8.09
CA PRO A 411 -13.98 -7.22 -9.51
C PRO A 411 -14.90 -6.05 -9.90
N ASP A 412 -15.95 -5.80 -9.10
CA ASP A 412 -16.91 -4.71 -9.30
C ASP A 412 -16.57 -3.44 -8.52
N PHE A 413 -15.36 -3.37 -7.90
CA PHE A 413 -14.98 -2.21 -7.12
C PHE A 413 -14.88 -0.96 -7.99
N ASP A 414 -15.50 0.10 -7.52
CA ASP A 414 -15.33 1.48 -7.98
C ASP A 414 -15.79 2.41 -6.86
N PHE A 415 -15.42 3.68 -6.93
CA PHE A 415 -15.76 4.67 -5.91
C PHE A 415 -16.26 5.98 -6.54
N ASP A 416 -17.05 6.75 -5.80
CA ASP A 416 -17.53 8.06 -6.25
C ASP A 416 -16.35 9.04 -6.35
N GLU A 417 -16.05 9.47 -7.59
CA GLU A 417 -14.92 10.35 -7.92
C GLU A 417 -14.98 11.72 -7.23
N SER A 418 -16.14 12.12 -6.68
CA SER A 418 -16.27 13.38 -5.91
C SER A 418 -15.40 13.40 -4.65
N ALA A 419 -15.06 12.23 -4.10
CA ALA A 419 -14.17 12.08 -2.94
C ALA A 419 -12.75 12.58 -3.23
N LEU A 420 -12.30 12.53 -4.48
CA LEU A 420 -10.95 12.97 -4.88
C LEU A 420 -10.71 14.44 -4.54
N SER A 421 -11.69 15.30 -4.82
CA SER A 421 -11.62 16.73 -4.47
C SER A 421 -11.56 16.98 -2.97
N THR A 422 -12.28 16.17 -2.19
CA THR A 422 -12.24 16.21 -0.71
C THR A 422 -10.86 15.83 -0.19
N ALA A 423 -10.26 14.76 -0.74
CA ALA A 423 -8.92 14.35 -0.37
C ALA A 423 -7.87 15.43 -0.67
N VAL A 424 -7.90 16.03 -1.89
CA VAL A 424 -7.01 17.14 -2.27
C VAL A 424 -7.16 18.31 -1.29
N GLN A 425 -8.40 18.70 -0.96
CA GLN A 425 -8.67 19.79 -0.04
C GLN A 425 -8.10 19.53 1.35
N MET A 426 -8.28 18.29 1.88
CA MET A 426 -7.75 17.91 3.18
C MET A 426 -6.21 17.94 3.21
N PHE A 427 -5.54 17.33 2.23
CA PHE A 427 -4.07 17.36 2.18
C PHE A 427 -3.53 18.78 2.12
N CYS A 428 -4.05 19.62 1.22
CA CYS A 428 -3.58 21.00 1.08
C CYS A 428 -3.81 21.84 2.35
N MET A 429 -4.98 21.68 3.01
CA MET A 429 -5.27 22.41 4.24
C MET A 429 -4.43 21.93 5.43
N LEU A 430 -4.18 20.62 5.55
CA LEU A 430 -3.27 20.08 6.58
C LEU A 430 -1.85 20.62 6.39
N VAL A 431 -1.33 20.60 5.15
CA VAL A 431 -0.01 21.18 4.82
C VAL A 431 0.03 22.67 5.14
N TYR A 432 -0.99 23.44 4.73
CA TYR A 432 -1.07 24.86 5.04
C TYR A 432 -1.00 25.12 6.56
N ARG A 433 -1.80 24.41 7.34
CA ARG A 433 -1.83 24.59 8.80
C ARG A 433 -0.52 24.18 9.47
N LEU A 434 0.14 23.13 8.98
CA LEU A 434 1.43 22.70 9.54
C LEU A 434 2.55 23.71 9.29
N PHE A 435 2.55 24.39 8.13
CA PHE A 435 3.52 25.44 7.84
C PHE A 435 3.26 26.75 8.59
N HIS A 436 2.05 26.95 9.12
CA HIS A 436 1.66 28.19 9.80
C HIS A 436 1.45 28.01 11.33
N ARG A 437 1.92 26.89 11.88
CA ARG A 437 1.88 26.60 13.33
C ARG A 437 2.87 27.41 14.16
#